data_781279fe9b2f7ed1ba4d474064970d62
#
_entry.id   781279fe9b2f7ed1ba4d474064970d62
#
_cell.length_a   1.000
_cell.length_b   1.000
_cell.length_c   1.000
_cell.angle_alpha   90.00
_cell.angle_beta   90.00
_cell.angle_gamma   90.00
#
_symmetry.space_group_name_H-M   'P 1'
#
loop_
_entity.id
_entity.type
_entity.pdbx_description
1 polymer ?
#
loop_
_entity_poly.entity_id
_entity_poly.type
_entity_poly.pdbx_seq_one_letter_code
_entity_poly.pdbx_strand_id
1 'polypeptide(L)'
;LLTTPNITGIVLAAMLFAAIGLSTVFERRAFCRYLCPVGGFIGLYSQTAPIELRIKDKQVCITCEGKPCYNGSSTGYGCPWDVFPGGLTRNTYCGLCMECIRTCPHNNIAVNLRPFSADLAKPSTRMDEAFKAFIMLGSAIIYAGVLLGPWGSFKDAAYNVGTRAW
;
A
#
# COMPACT_ATOMS: atom_id res chain seq x y z
N LEU A 1 1.18 -3.79 -24.70
CA LEU A 1 2.25 -3.16 -23.91
C LEU A 1 3.60 -3.83 -24.13
N LEU A 2 3.67 -5.16 -24.22
CA LEU A 2 4.92 -5.90 -24.47
C LEU A 2 5.40 -5.79 -25.91
N THR A 3 4.50 -5.54 -26.86
CA THR A 3 4.80 -5.45 -28.30
C THR A 3 5.12 -4.02 -28.76
N THR A 4 4.80 -3.02 -27.97
CA THR A 4 5.03 -1.59 -28.28
C THR A 4 5.83 -0.91 -27.17
N PRO A 5 7.18 -0.94 -27.26
CA PRO A 5 8.06 -0.39 -26.21
C PRO A 5 7.82 1.11 -25.99
N ASN A 6 7.39 1.84 -27.01
CA ASN A 6 7.13 3.28 -26.94
C ASN A 6 5.99 3.62 -25.97
N ILE A 7 4.89 2.86 -25.99
CA ILE A 7 3.75 3.09 -25.08
C ILE A 7 4.15 2.80 -23.65
N THR A 8 4.89 1.71 -23.42
CA THR A 8 5.41 1.38 -22.10
C THR A 8 6.35 2.48 -21.58
N GLY A 9 7.23 3.00 -22.44
CA GLY A 9 8.12 4.10 -22.10
C GLY A 9 7.37 5.37 -21.73
N ILE A 10 6.33 5.73 -22.48
CA ILE A 10 5.49 6.92 -22.20
C ILE A 10 4.76 6.75 -20.86
N VAL A 11 4.17 5.59 -20.59
CA VAL A 11 3.47 5.33 -19.31
C VAL A 11 4.42 5.41 -18.13
N LEU A 12 5.62 4.80 -18.24
CA LEU A 12 6.63 4.86 -17.17
C LEU A 12 7.13 6.28 -16.97
N ALA A 13 7.38 7.04 -18.05
CA ALA A 13 7.78 8.43 -17.95
C ALA A 13 6.68 9.28 -17.30
N ALA A 14 5.42 9.10 -17.70
CA ALA A 14 4.28 9.79 -17.08
C ALA A 14 4.15 9.49 -15.59
N MET A 15 4.31 8.24 -15.18
CA MET A 15 4.31 7.87 -13.77
C MET A 15 5.49 8.49 -13.00
N LEU A 16 6.68 8.55 -13.61
CA LEU A 16 7.85 9.18 -13.02
C LEU A 16 7.62 10.68 -12.79
N PHE A 17 7.14 11.39 -13.83
CA PHE A 17 6.82 12.82 -13.70
C PHE A 17 5.70 13.09 -12.70
N ALA A 18 4.67 12.24 -12.67
CA ALA A 18 3.62 12.32 -11.66
C ALA A 18 4.17 12.09 -10.24
N ALA A 19 5.07 11.13 -10.05
CA ALA A 19 5.71 10.88 -8.76
C ALA A 19 6.54 12.08 -8.29
N ILE A 20 7.34 12.66 -9.18
CA ILE A 20 8.14 13.86 -8.88
C ILE A 20 7.22 15.04 -8.57
N GLY A 21 6.25 15.34 -9.42
CA GLY A 21 5.34 16.46 -9.24
C GLY A 21 4.51 16.36 -7.96
N LEU A 22 3.97 15.18 -7.65
CA LEU A 22 3.19 14.98 -6.44
C LEU A 22 4.07 15.00 -5.17
N SER A 23 5.31 14.53 -5.23
CA SER A 23 6.20 14.59 -4.08
C SER A 23 6.77 15.99 -3.81
N THR A 24 6.74 16.90 -4.77
CA THR A 24 7.13 18.31 -4.56
C THR A 24 5.97 19.16 -4.02
N VAL A 25 4.73 18.83 -4.40
CA VAL A 25 3.53 19.59 -4.02
C VAL A 25 2.92 19.08 -2.71
N PHE A 26 2.93 17.77 -2.52
CA PHE A 26 2.33 17.12 -1.36
C PHE A 26 3.40 16.59 -0.43
N GLU A 27 3.24 16.89 0.85
CA GLU A 27 4.07 16.29 1.89
C GLU A 27 3.79 14.78 2.02
N ARG A 28 4.77 14.07 2.58
CA ARG A 28 4.69 12.63 2.84
C ARG A 28 4.62 11.82 1.53
N ARG A 29 4.27 10.55 1.60
CA ARG A 29 4.24 9.65 0.43
C ARG A 29 2.87 9.63 -0.26
N ALA A 30 2.31 10.79 -0.60
CA ALA A 30 0.99 10.91 -1.21
C ALA A 30 0.88 10.11 -2.52
N PHE A 31 1.89 10.19 -3.40
CA PHE A 31 1.92 9.41 -4.64
C PHE A 31 1.79 7.90 -4.38
N CYS A 32 2.60 7.36 -3.47
CA CYS A 32 2.60 5.92 -3.15
C CYS A 32 1.28 5.46 -2.52
N ARG A 33 0.60 6.35 -1.79
CA ARG A 33 -0.64 6.02 -1.09
C ARG A 33 -1.87 6.04 -1.99
N TYR A 34 -1.96 7.01 -2.91
CA TYR A 34 -3.19 7.28 -3.65
C TYR A 34 -3.12 6.92 -5.13
N LEU A 35 -1.97 7.05 -5.76
CA LEU A 35 -1.82 6.90 -7.20
C LEU A 35 -1.07 5.63 -7.60
N CYS A 36 -0.04 5.25 -6.84
CA CYS A 36 0.80 4.11 -7.18
C CYS A 36 0.07 2.78 -6.92
N PRO A 37 -0.14 1.92 -7.93
CA PRO A 37 -0.80 0.63 -7.73
C PRO A 37 -0.02 -0.27 -6.77
N VAL A 38 1.31 -0.20 -6.78
CA VAL A 38 2.18 -0.97 -5.88
C VAL A 38 1.92 -0.60 -4.41
N GLY A 39 1.72 0.69 -4.11
CA GLY A 39 1.37 1.13 -2.76
C GLY A 39 0.02 0.58 -2.29
N GLY A 40 -0.96 0.51 -3.19
CA GLY A 40 -2.25 -0.13 -2.92
C GLY A 40 -2.12 -1.62 -2.59
N PHE A 41 -1.29 -2.34 -3.32
CA PHE A 41 -1.02 -3.77 -3.10
C PHE A 41 -0.30 -4.02 -1.79
N ILE A 42 0.72 -3.23 -1.46
CA ILE A 42 1.42 -3.33 -0.17
C ILE A 42 0.44 -3.15 1.00
N GLY A 43 -0.52 -2.23 0.89
CA GLY A 43 -1.56 -2.03 1.90
C GLY A 43 -2.43 -3.28 2.13
N LEU A 44 -2.77 -4.03 1.09
CA LEU A 44 -3.51 -5.29 1.22
C LEU A 44 -2.65 -6.41 1.81
N TYR A 45 -1.42 -6.58 1.31
CA TYR A 45 -0.49 -7.59 1.85
C TYR A 45 -0.14 -7.34 3.32
N SER A 46 -0.11 -6.10 3.77
CA SER A 46 0.17 -5.78 5.17
C SER A 46 -0.88 -6.34 6.15
N GLN A 47 -2.10 -6.61 5.67
CA GLN A 47 -3.15 -7.23 6.48
C GLN A 47 -2.87 -8.70 6.80
N THR A 48 -2.11 -9.39 5.94
CA THR A 48 -1.71 -10.78 6.16
C THR A 48 -0.46 -10.91 7.03
N ALA A 49 0.29 -9.82 7.23
CA ALA A 49 1.54 -9.83 7.96
C ALA A 49 1.39 -10.34 9.41
N PRO A 50 2.31 -11.21 9.87
CA PRO A 50 2.30 -11.69 11.25
C PRO A 50 2.82 -10.67 12.26
N ILE A 51 3.32 -9.54 11.79
CA ILE A 51 3.83 -8.44 12.62
C ILE A 51 2.83 -7.29 12.56
N GLU A 52 2.52 -6.72 13.71
CA GLU A 52 1.67 -5.53 13.80
C GLU A 52 2.29 -4.46 14.68
N LEU A 53 1.96 -3.21 14.38
CA LEU A 53 2.31 -2.06 15.18
C LEU A 53 1.03 -1.56 15.85
N ARG A 54 1.03 -1.47 17.19
CA ARG A 54 -0.13 -1.02 17.97
C ARG A 54 0.32 -0.14 19.14
N ILE A 55 -0.61 0.68 19.59
CA ILE A 55 -0.44 1.44 20.83
C ILE A 55 -0.70 0.53 22.04
N LYS A 56 0.02 0.79 23.13
CA LYS A 56 -0.14 0.08 24.39
C LYS A 56 -1.35 0.60 25.16
N ASP A 57 -1.46 1.92 25.27
CA ASP A 57 -2.54 2.61 25.96
C ASP A 57 -3.13 3.71 25.10
N LYS A 58 -4.46 3.65 24.91
CA LYS A 58 -5.21 4.61 24.10
C LYS A 58 -5.33 5.98 24.80
N GLN A 59 -5.40 6.02 26.13
CA GLN A 59 -5.54 7.25 26.89
C GLN A 59 -4.31 8.15 26.71
N VAL A 60 -3.12 7.57 26.77
CA VAL A 60 -1.86 8.28 26.53
C VAL A 60 -1.83 8.94 25.15
N CYS A 61 -2.37 8.27 24.14
CA CYS A 61 -2.45 8.85 22.78
C CYS A 61 -3.50 9.97 22.65
N ILE A 62 -4.59 9.90 23.43
CA ILE A 62 -5.64 10.93 23.41
C ILE A 62 -5.12 12.23 24.04
N THR A 63 -4.42 12.12 25.17
CA THR A 63 -3.86 13.27 25.91
C THR A 63 -2.56 13.81 25.35
N CYS A 64 -1.94 13.10 24.38
CA CYS A 64 -0.67 13.50 23.79
C CYS A 64 -0.84 14.72 22.89
N GLU A 65 -0.25 15.85 23.32
CA GLU A 65 -0.23 17.08 22.54
C GLU A 65 0.72 16.98 21.32
N GLY A 66 0.34 17.63 20.23
CA GLY A 66 1.16 17.70 19.01
C GLY A 66 1.32 16.40 18.24
N LYS A 67 1.01 15.24 18.82
CA LYS A 67 1.11 13.91 18.22
C LYS A 67 2.41 13.68 17.41
N PRO A 68 3.59 13.73 18.03
CA PRO A 68 4.88 13.69 17.34
C PRO A 68 5.08 12.43 16.50
N CYS A 69 4.48 11.30 16.88
CA CYS A 69 4.50 10.06 16.10
C CYS A 69 3.83 10.19 14.72
N TYR A 70 2.94 11.16 14.57
CA TYR A 70 2.23 11.46 13.32
C TYR A 70 2.82 12.68 12.62
N ASN A 71 2.96 13.80 13.32
CA ASN A 71 3.39 15.07 12.75
C ASN A 71 4.91 15.21 12.61
N GLY A 72 5.68 14.46 13.38
CA GLY A 72 7.11 14.60 13.51
C GLY A 72 7.52 15.41 14.73
N SER A 73 8.81 15.38 15.03
CA SER A 73 9.45 16.11 16.12
C SER A 73 10.92 16.38 15.78
N SER A 74 11.66 16.97 16.69
CA SER A 74 13.12 17.13 16.56
C SER A 74 13.86 15.79 16.45
N THR A 75 13.26 14.69 16.89
CA THR A 75 13.83 13.34 16.86
C THR A 75 13.50 12.55 15.59
N GLY A 76 12.52 12.99 14.78
CA GLY A 76 12.16 12.30 13.54
C GLY A 76 11.00 12.92 12.78
N TYR A 77 10.79 12.44 11.56
CA TYR A 77 9.88 13.05 10.57
C TYR A 77 8.39 12.69 10.75
N GLY A 78 8.03 11.86 11.74
CA GLY A 78 6.68 11.38 11.91
C GLY A 78 6.31 10.30 10.89
N CYS A 79 5.00 10.07 10.69
CA CYS A 79 4.55 8.98 9.82
C CYS A 79 4.63 9.36 8.33
N PRO A 80 5.48 8.72 7.52
CA PRO A 80 5.58 9.00 6.08
C PRO A 80 4.36 8.52 5.29
N TRP A 81 3.56 7.61 5.86
CA TRP A 81 2.35 7.06 5.24
C TRP A 81 1.07 7.79 5.63
N ASP A 82 1.19 8.86 6.40
CA ASP A 82 0.05 9.64 6.87
C ASP A 82 -0.99 8.79 7.64
N VAL A 83 -0.50 7.87 8.45
CA VAL A 83 -1.30 6.99 9.31
C VAL A 83 -1.03 7.35 10.75
N PHE A 84 -2.10 7.72 11.49
CA PHE A 84 -2.00 7.98 12.92
C PHE A 84 -1.95 6.66 13.71
N PRO A 85 -0.84 6.33 14.40
CA PRO A 85 -0.72 5.06 15.13
C PRO A 85 -1.78 4.85 16.20
N GLY A 86 -2.24 5.93 16.86
CA GLY A 86 -3.28 5.87 17.87
C GLY A 86 -4.65 5.42 17.37
N GLY A 87 -4.93 5.59 16.08
CA GLY A 87 -6.16 5.13 15.41
C GLY A 87 -5.99 3.84 14.63
N LEU A 88 -4.82 3.23 14.64
CA LEU A 88 -4.51 2.07 13.81
C LEU A 88 -5.11 0.80 14.40
N THR A 89 -6.23 0.35 13.84
CA THR A 89 -6.90 -0.92 14.22
C THR A 89 -6.49 -2.10 13.35
N ARG A 90 -5.95 -1.82 12.15
CA ARG A 90 -5.49 -2.78 11.15
C ARG A 90 -4.14 -2.35 10.59
N ASN A 91 -3.41 -3.25 9.96
CA ASN A 91 -2.13 -2.94 9.32
C ASN A 91 -2.26 -2.21 7.98
N THR A 92 -3.45 -1.90 7.54
CA THR A 92 -3.68 -1.22 6.26
C THR A 92 -2.89 0.08 6.19
N TYR A 93 -2.14 0.25 5.12
CA TYR A 93 -1.29 1.43 4.83
C TYR A 93 -0.12 1.65 5.79
N CYS A 94 0.11 0.80 6.78
CA CYS A 94 1.29 0.88 7.63
C CYS A 94 2.48 0.16 6.96
N GLY A 95 3.53 0.90 6.65
CA GLY A 95 4.76 0.34 6.04
C GLY A 95 5.77 -0.19 7.05
N LEU A 96 5.42 -0.31 8.34
CA LEU A 96 6.29 -0.80 9.42
C LEU A 96 7.68 -0.14 9.46
N CYS A 97 7.76 1.15 9.12
CA CYS A 97 9.02 1.89 9.08
C CYS A 97 9.59 2.25 10.45
N MET A 98 8.84 1.99 11.54
CA MET A 98 9.21 2.23 12.95
C MET A 98 9.46 3.70 13.32
N GLU A 99 9.26 4.65 12.42
CA GLU A 99 9.51 6.08 12.68
C GLU A 99 8.64 6.61 13.82
N CYS A 100 7.40 6.15 13.92
CA CYS A 100 6.49 6.51 15.00
C CYS A 100 6.94 6.02 16.38
N ILE A 101 7.69 4.89 16.46
CA ILE A 101 8.28 4.42 17.73
C ILE A 101 9.38 5.37 18.16
N ARG A 102 10.23 5.79 17.21
CA ARG A 102 11.35 6.70 17.47
C ARG A 102 10.87 8.09 17.94
N THR A 103 9.77 8.56 17.38
CA THR A 103 9.22 9.90 17.66
C THR A 103 8.20 9.93 18.79
N CYS A 104 7.83 8.78 19.37
CA CYS A 104 6.85 8.74 20.47
C CYS A 104 7.47 9.15 21.82
N PRO A 105 7.11 10.28 22.41
CA PRO A 105 7.71 10.74 23.67
C PRO A 105 7.34 9.85 24.87
N HIS A 106 6.21 9.11 24.75
CA HIS A 106 5.68 8.29 25.82
C HIS A 106 6.05 6.80 25.68
N ASN A 107 6.81 6.43 24.64
CA ASN A 107 7.14 5.03 24.35
C ASN A 107 5.92 4.10 24.34
N ASN A 108 4.79 4.65 23.86
CA ASN A 108 3.48 4.01 23.91
C ASN A 108 3.17 3.16 22.67
N ILE A 109 4.14 2.92 21.80
CA ILE A 109 3.97 2.13 20.58
C ILE A 109 4.77 0.85 20.71
N ALA A 110 4.13 -0.28 20.41
CA ALA A 110 4.73 -1.61 20.47
C ALA A 110 4.59 -2.32 19.12
N VAL A 111 5.56 -3.19 18.86
CA VAL A 111 5.52 -4.16 17.77
C VAL A 111 5.13 -5.50 18.38
N ASN A 112 4.02 -6.06 17.89
CA ASN A 112 3.49 -7.33 18.38
C ASN A 112 3.54 -8.40 17.30
N LEU A 113 3.65 -9.65 17.70
CA LEU A 113 3.41 -10.79 16.83
C LEU A 113 1.93 -11.20 16.95
N ARG A 114 1.34 -11.53 15.81
CA ARG A 114 -0.06 -11.95 15.71
C ARG A 114 -0.21 -13.13 14.75
N PRO A 115 -1.33 -13.87 14.79
CA PRO A 115 -1.62 -14.89 13.79
C PRO A 115 -1.61 -14.32 12.37
N PHE A 116 -1.17 -15.11 11.41
CA PHE A 116 -1.22 -14.77 10.00
C PHE A 116 -2.67 -14.45 9.58
N SER A 117 -2.84 -13.40 8.79
CA SER A 117 -4.16 -12.96 8.30
C SER A 117 -5.17 -12.52 9.37
N ALA A 118 -4.72 -12.15 10.57
CA ALA A 118 -5.60 -11.76 11.68
C ALA A 118 -6.54 -10.58 11.34
N ASP A 119 -6.10 -9.65 10.47
CA ASP A 119 -6.95 -8.52 10.05
C ASP A 119 -8.03 -8.95 9.05
N LEU A 120 -7.81 -10.01 8.26
CA LEU A 120 -8.81 -10.52 7.31
C LEU A 120 -9.96 -11.24 8.02
N ALA A 121 -9.72 -11.80 9.21
CA ALA A 121 -10.75 -12.42 10.03
C ALA A 121 -11.76 -11.40 10.59
N LYS A 122 -11.40 -10.11 10.61
CA LYS A 122 -12.28 -9.04 11.06
C LYS A 122 -13.09 -8.49 9.88
N PRO A 123 -14.43 -8.47 9.95
CA PRO A 123 -15.25 -7.95 8.86
C PRO A 123 -14.85 -6.51 8.53
N SER A 124 -14.57 -6.26 7.25
CA SER A 124 -14.27 -4.93 6.74
C SER A 124 -15.46 -4.41 5.96
N THR A 125 -15.93 -3.22 6.33
CA THR A 125 -16.94 -2.49 5.55
C THR A 125 -16.32 -1.54 4.52
N ARG A 126 -15.00 -1.62 4.33
CA ARG A 126 -14.28 -0.70 3.44
C ARG A 126 -14.33 -1.19 2.00
N MET A 127 -15.12 -0.50 1.19
CA MET A 127 -15.29 -0.78 -0.23
C MET A 127 -13.99 -0.62 -1.03
N ASP A 128 -13.10 0.29 -0.62
CA ASP A 128 -11.81 0.51 -1.27
C ASP A 128 -10.88 -0.71 -1.15
N GLU A 129 -10.88 -1.39 0.00
CA GLU A 129 -10.11 -2.62 0.20
C GLU A 129 -10.66 -3.78 -0.62
N ALA A 130 -11.99 -3.95 -0.64
CA ALA A 130 -12.65 -4.97 -1.44
C ALA A 130 -12.37 -4.78 -2.93
N PHE A 131 -12.51 -3.56 -3.44
CA PHE A 131 -12.28 -3.23 -4.84
C PHE A 131 -10.83 -3.52 -5.26
N LYS A 132 -9.85 -3.12 -4.43
CA LYS A 132 -8.44 -3.44 -4.67
C LYS A 132 -8.18 -4.95 -4.68
N ALA A 133 -8.80 -5.70 -3.76
CA ALA A 133 -8.67 -7.15 -3.72
C ALA A 133 -9.21 -7.82 -5.00
N PHE A 134 -10.35 -7.35 -5.51
CA PHE A 134 -10.90 -7.85 -6.79
C PHE A 134 -10.00 -7.52 -7.98
N ILE A 135 -9.44 -6.32 -8.04
CA ILE A 135 -8.49 -5.95 -9.10
C ILE A 135 -7.24 -6.85 -9.03
N MET A 136 -6.72 -7.09 -7.82
CA MET A 136 -5.57 -7.99 -7.66
C MET A 136 -5.87 -9.41 -8.08
N LEU A 137 -7.02 -9.94 -7.68
CA LEU A 137 -7.45 -11.28 -8.07
C LEU A 137 -7.60 -11.39 -9.59
N GLY A 138 -8.28 -10.43 -10.21
CA GLY A 138 -8.42 -10.35 -11.66
C GLY A 138 -7.07 -10.27 -12.37
N SER A 139 -6.17 -9.43 -11.90
CA SER A 139 -4.81 -9.30 -12.43
C SER A 139 -4.02 -10.60 -12.29
N ALA A 140 -4.12 -11.28 -11.14
CA ALA A 140 -3.45 -12.55 -10.90
C ALA A 140 -3.98 -13.66 -11.82
N ILE A 141 -5.29 -13.74 -12.04
CA ILE A 141 -5.92 -14.71 -12.95
C ILE A 141 -5.46 -14.47 -14.39
N ILE A 142 -5.50 -13.22 -14.86
CA ILE A 142 -5.05 -12.86 -16.21
C ILE A 142 -3.57 -13.18 -16.36
N TYR A 143 -2.74 -12.81 -15.38
CA TYR A 143 -1.31 -13.06 -15.40
C TYR A 143 -1.00 -14.57 -15.41
N ALA A 144 -1.68 -15.36 -14.58
CA ALA A 144 -1.55 -16.80 -14.54
C ALA A 144 -2.00 -17.44 -15.87
N GLY A 145 -3.12 -16.98 -16.45
CA GLY A 145 -3.61 -17.44 -17.74
C GLY A 145 -2.64 -17.16 -18.90
N VAL A 146 -1.99 -16.00 -18.89
CA VAL A 146 -1.05 -15.58 -19.94
C VAL A 146 0.32 -16.26 -19.80
N LEU A 147 0.82 -16.46 -18.56
CA LEU A 147 2.20 -16.93 -18.33
C LEU A 147 2.34 -18.43 -18.09
N LEU A 148 1.35 -19.09 -17.49
CA LEU A 148 1.47 -20.49 -17.07
C LEU A 148 1.25 -21.52 -18.17
N GLY A 149 1.17 -21.11 -19.43
CA GLY A 149 1.35 -21.99 -20.60
C GLY A 149 0.37 -23.14 -20.90
N PRO A 150 -0.43 -23.72 -19.97
CA PRO A 150 -1.40 -24.74 -20.35
C PRO A 150 -2.56 -24.18 -21.20
N TRP A 151 -2.63 -22.87 -21.30
CA TRP A 151 -3.65 -22.11 -22.04
C TRP A 151 -3.06 -21.46 -23.31
N GLY A 152 -2.22 -22.16 -24.04
CA GLY A 152 -1.57 -21.65 -25.27
C GLY A 152 -2.54 -20.97 -26.23
N SER A 153 -3.75 -21.53 -26.41
CA SER A 153 -4.81 -20.95 -27.24
C SER A 153 -5.34 -19.62 -26.70
N PHE A 154 -5.41 -19.45 -25.38
CA PHE A 154 -5.79 -18.16 -24.75
C PHE A 154 -4.69 -17.11 -24.88
N LYS A 155 -3.44 -17.51 -24.76
CA LYS A 155 -2.28 -16.66 -25.01
C LYS A 155 -2.27 -16.15 -26.45
N ASP A 156 -2.46 -17.05 -27.40
CA ASP A 156 -2.50 -16.71 -28.83
C ASP A 156 -3.71 -15.84 -29.16
N ALA A 157 -4.88 -16.06 -28.54
CA ALA A 157 -6.04 -15.21 -28.68
C ALA A 157 -5.79 -13.81 -28.09
N ALA A 158 -5.17 -13.70 -26.90
CA ALA A 158 -4.84 -12.44 -26.28
C ALA A 158 -3.80 -11.65 -27.09
N TYR A 159 -2.79 -12.32 -27.66
CA TYR A 159 -1.82 -11.70 -28.56
C TYR A 159 -2.48 -11.24 -29.88
N ASN A 160 -3.37 -12.06 -30.45
CA ASN A 160 -4.08 -11.72 -31.68
C ASN A 160 -5.05 -10.55 -31.51
N VAL A 161 -5.70 -10.42 -30.35
CA VAL A 161 -6.51 -9.23 -30.04
C VAL A 161 -5.63 -8.00 -29.91
N GLY A 162 -4.47 -8.12 -29.25
CA GLY A 162 -3.50 -7.01 -29.14
C GLY A 162 -2.89 -6.58 -30.47
N THR A 163 -2.71 -7.49 -31.43
CA THR A 163 -2.14 -7.19 -32.75
C THR A 163 -3.16 -6.70 -33.77
N ARG A 164 -4.45 -6.99 -33.58
CA ARG A 164 -5.53 -6.53 -34.47
C ARG A 164 -6.15 -5.19 -34.09
N ALA A 165 -5.81 -4.66 -32.92
CA ALA A 165 -6.35 -3.39 -32.41
C ALA A 165 -5.51 -2.17 -32.82
N TRP A 166 -4.53 -2.34 -33.75
CA TRP A 166 -3.68 -1.23 -34.24
C TRP A 166 -3.60 -1.24 -35.77
#